data_d44be21f5e034b1341a42cc53fa46b6c
#
_entry.id   d44be21f5e034b1341a42cc53fa46b6c
#
_cell.length_a   1.000
_cell.length_b   1.000
_cell.length_c   1.000
_cell.angle_alpha   90.00
_cell.angle_beta   90.00
_cell.angle_gamma   90.00
#
_symmetry.space_group_name_H-M   'P 1'
#
loop_
_entity.id
_entity.type
_entity.pdbx_description
1 polymer ?
#
loop_
_entity_poly.entity_id
_entity_poly.type
_entity_poly.pdbx_seq_one_letter_code
_entity_poly.pdbx_strand_id
1 'polypeptide(L)' 'MTQKDKLKESFLALVSIRSTANNIIDYCSEYSSEAANYAQEIKHKCEEVLKLLKE' A
#
# COMPACT_ATOMS: atom_id res chain seq x y z
N MET A 1 -7.73 -20.40 -11.39
CA MET A 1 -7.41 -19.91 -10.04
C MET A 1 -8.63 -19.91 -9.15
N THR A 2 -8.48 -20.36 -7.92
CA THR A 2 -9.56 -20.30 -6.95
C THR A 2 -9.70 -18.89 -6.41
N GLN A 3 -10.83 -18.60 -5.79
CA GLN A 3 -11.05 -17.32 -5.15
C GLN A 3 -10.03 -17.07 -4.03
N LYS A 4 -9.66 -18.12 -3.33
CA LYS A 4 -8.67 -18.06 -2.26
C LYS A 4 -7.30 -17.60 -2.80
N ASP A 5 -6.91 -18.13 -3.97
CA ASP A 5 -5.65 -17.74 -4.61
C ASP A 5 -5.67 -16.28 -5.03
N LYS A 6 -6.80 -15.81 -5.56
CA LYS A 6 -6.96 -14.41 -5.95
C LYS A 6 -6.83 -13.48 -4.76
N LEU A 7 -7.42 -13.86 -3.63
CA LEU A 7 -7.33 -13.07 -2.41
C LEU A 7 -5.90 -13.00 -1.90
N LYS A 8 -5.18 -14.12 -1.96
CA LYS A 8 -3.78 -14.17 -1.55
C LYS A 8 -2.92 -13.26 -2.43
N GLU A 9 -3.11 -13.32 -3.74
CA GLU A 9 -2.37 -12.47 -4.66
C GLU A 9 -2.66 -10.99 -4.43
N SER A 10 -3.94 -10.65 -4.18
CA SER A 10 -4.33 -9.28 -3.89
C SER A 10 -3.68 -8.79 -2.60
N PHE A 11 -3.63 -9.64 -1.58
CA PHE A 11 -2.97 -9.31 -0.31
C PHE A 11 -1.50 -8.99 -0.53
N LEU A 12 -0.80 -9.85 -1.28
CA LEU A 12 0.62 -9.67 -1.55
C LEU A 12 0.88 -8.41 -2.37
N ALA A 13 0.02 -8.13 -3.35
CA ALA A 13 0.13 -6.92 -4.16
C ALA A 13 -0.02 -5.67 -3.29
N LEU A 14 -0.98 -5.67 -2.38
CA LEU A 14 -1.20 -4.53 -1.49
C LEU A 14 -0.05 -4.31 -0.53
N VAL A 15 0.53 -5.39 -0.02
CA VAL A 15 1.73 -5.30 0.84
C VAL A 15 2.88 -4.68 0.06
N SER A 16 3.06 -5.09 -1.19
CA SER A 16 4.10 -4.55 -2.06
C SER A 16 3.88 -3.06 -2.34
N ILE A 17 2.65 -2.67 -2.64
CA ILE A 17 2.30 -1.26 -2.90
C ILE A 17 2.53 -0.43 -1.64
N ARG A 18 2.13 -0.93 -0.49
CA ARG A 18 2.35 -0.23 0.79
C ARG A 18 3.84 -0.01 1.05
N SER A 19 4.65 -1.03 0.80
CA SER A 19 6.09 -0.95 0.97
C SER A 19 6.71 0.10 0.04
N THR A 20 6.27 0.12 -1.21
CA THR A 20 6.71 1.12 -2.18
C THR A 20 6.32 2.53 -1.73
N ALA A 21 5.10 2.69 -1.22
CA ALA A 21 4.64 3.98 -0.71
C ALA A 21 5.48 4.45 0.47
N ASN A 22 5.86 3.54 1.38
CA ASN A 22 6.75 3.86 2.48
C ASN A 22 8.10 4.36 1.98
N ASN A 23 8.65 3.71 0.95
CA ASN A 23 9.92 4.14 0.38
C ASN A 23 9.80 5.54 -0.23
N ILE A 24 8.70 5.82 -0.91
CA ILE A 24 8.47 7.15 -1.47
C ILE A 24 8.41 8.19 -0.36
N ILE A 25 7.72 7.90 0.72
CA ILE A 25 7.63 8.81 1.87
C ILE A 25 9.04 9.13 2.40
N ASP A 26 9.86 8.10 2.56
CA ASP A 26 11.21 8.26 3.09
C ASP A 26 12.10 9.09 2.17
N TYR A 27 12.02 8.84 0.85
CA TYR A 27 12.88 9.52 -0.11
C TYR A 27 12.38 10.92 -0.49
N CYS A 28 11.08 11.12 -0.54
CA CYS A 28 10.50 12.34 -1.07
C CYS A 28 10.09 13.36 -0.01
N SER A 29 10.07 12.98 1.27
CA SER A 29 9.62 13.87 2.33
C SER A 29 10.46 15.15 2.41
N GLU A 30 11.74 15.10 2.02
CA GLU A 30 12.63 16.25 2.03
C GLU A 30 12.52 17.08 0.74
N TYR A 31 12.04 16.48 -0.35
CA TYR A 31 12.06 17.13 -1.65
C TYR A 31 10.69 17.58 -2.13
N SER A 32 9.63 16.88 -1.72
CA SER A 32 8.30 17.20 -2.17
C SER A 32 7.27 16.73 -1.15
N SER A 33 6.67 17.70 -0.46
CA SER A 33 5.61 17.38 0.50
C SER A 33 4.36 16.83 -0.19
N GLU A 34 4.10 17.25 -1.44
CA GLU A 34 2.96 16.72 -2.20
C GLU A 34 3.13 15.24 -2.49
N ALA A 35 4.32 14.84 -2.96
CA ALA A 35 4.59 13.44 -3.25
C ALA A 35 4.46 12.59 -1.98
N ALA A 36 4.98 13.08 -0.86
CA ALA A 36 4.89 12.37 0.41
C ALA A 36 3.42 12.24 0.84
N ASN A 37 2.62 13.28 0.66
CA ASN A 37 1.21 13.25 1.03
C ASN A 37 0.43 12.23 0.19
N TYR A 38 0.69 12.17 -1.11
CA TYR A 38 0.06 11.18 -1.98
C TYR A 38 0.47 9.76 -1.60
N ALA A 39 1.74 9.58 -1.27
CA ALA A 39 2.24 8.27 -0.86
C ALA A 39 1.60 7.83 0.46
N GLN A 40 1.41 8.75 1.41
CA GLN A 40 0.73 8.44 2.65
C GLN A 40 -0.72 8.06 2.42
N GLU A 41 -1.41 8.73 1.51
CA GLU A 41 -2.78 8.41 1.16
C GLU A 41 -2.87 6.99 0.57
N ILE A 42 -1.94 6.65 -0.32
CA ILE A 42 -1.87 5.32 -0.91
C ILE A 42 -1.64 4.27 0.19
N LYS A 43 -0.73 4.55 1.11
CA LYS A 43 -0.44 3.66 2.22
C LYS A 43 -1.67 3.41 3.07
N HIS A 44 -2.41 4.46 3.42
CA HIS A 44 -3.61 4.33 4.24
C HIS A 44 -4.68 3.50 3.55
N LYS A 45 -4.90 3.72 2.26
CA LYS A 45 -5.87 2.95 1.50
C LYS A 45 -5.50 1.49 1.44
N CYS A 46 -4.22 1.19 1.26
CA CYS A 46 -3.74 -0.19 1.27
C CYS A 46 -3.97 -0.84 2.64
N GLU A 47 -3.70 -0.12 3.72
CA GLU A 47 -3.89 -0.64 5.07
C GLU A 47 -5.36 -0.94 5.35
N GLU A 48 -6.27 -0.08 4.89
CA GLU A 48 -7.70 -0.30 5.04
C GLU A 48 -8.15 -1.58 4.33
N VAL A 49 -7.71 -1.78 3.10
CA VAL A 49 -8.07 -2.97 2.33
C VAL A 49 -7.43 -4.21 2.95
N LEU A 50 -6.17 -4.12 3.37
CA LEU A 50 -5.51 -5.24 4.05
C LEU A 50 -6.22 -5.65 5.31
N LYS A 51 -6.73 -4.69 6.06
CA LYS A 51 -7.51 -4.96 7.26
C LYS A 51 -8.79 -5.73 6.94
N LEU A 52 -9.48 -5.32 5.88
CA LEU A 52 -10.68 -6.01 5.42
C LEU A 52 -10.38 -7.43 4.98
N LEU A 53 -9.26 -7.64 4.30
CA LEU A 53 -8.88 -8.97 3.83
C LEU A 53 -8.52 -9.92 4.96
N LYS A 54 -8.08 -9.40 6.10
CA LYS A 54 -7.76 -10.22 7.26
C LYS A 54 -9.00 -10.68 8.02
N GLU A 55 -10.09 -10.00 7.86
CA GLU A 55 -11.34 -10.40 8.48
C GLU A 55 -12.00 -11.48 7.63
#